data_e76f9e708cba5050c355852c60afa4b9
#
_entry.id   e76f9e708cba5050c355852c60afa4b9
#
_cell.length_a   1.000
_cell.length_b   1.000
_cell.length_c   1.000
_cell.angle_alpha   90.00
_cell.angle_beta   90.00
_cell.angle_gamma   90.00
#
_symmetry.space_group_name_H-M   'P 1'
#
loop_
_entity.id
_entity.type
_entity.pdbx_description
1 polymer ?
#
loop_
_entity_poly.entity_id
_entity_poly.type
_entity_poly.pdbx_seq_one_letter_code
_entity_poly.pdbx_strand_id
1 'polypeptide(L)'
;MATYQTYTAIGQREDLTDVIYNISPTETPFMSSVGKTKATGVLHEWQTDSLAAVNGSNAAVEGATASDATLSPTTRLGNRTQISQKTVKIAGTLEAVNKAGRKSEKAYQLAKASAEIKRDMEYILLSNQLNAAGNA
;
A
#
# COMPACT_ATOMS: atom_id res chain seq x y z
N MET A 1 -43.25 -21.41 47.01
CA MET A 1 -42.93 -19.99 46.72
C MET A 1 -42.35 -19.93 45.31
N ALA A 2 -42.89 -19.04 44.45
CA ALA A 2 -42.30 -18.83 43.11
C ALA A 2 -41.00 -18.05 43.29
N THR A 3 -39.89 -18.58 42.80
CA THR A 3 -38.59 -17.93 42.84
C THR A 3 -38.52 -16.92 41.68
N TYR A 4 -38.18 -15.67 41.97
CA TYR A 4 -37.92 -14.64 40.95
C TYR A 4 -36.60 -14.99 40.23
N GLN A 5 -36.66 -15.15 38.92
CA GLN A 5 -35.56 -15.68 38.13
C GLN A 5 -34.98 -14.61 37.19
N THR A 6 -33.73 -14.79 36.76
CA THR A 6 -32.98 -13.83 35.93
C THR A 6 -33.69 -13.47 34.62
N TYR A 7 -34.34 -14.44 33.98
CA TYR A 7 -35.07 -14.21 32.72
C TYR A 7 -36.45 -13.52 32.89
N THR A 8 -36.92 -13.30 34.09
CA THR A 8 -38.10 -12.49 34.40
C THR A 8 -37.75 -11.08 34.85
N ALA A 9 -36.45 -10.82 35.11
CA ALA A 9 -35.97 -9.50 35.52
C ALA A 9 -35.84 -8.56 34.32
N ILE A 10 -36.35 -7.35 34.46
CA ILE A 10 -36.24 -6.26 33.45
C ILE A 10 -35.05 -5.38 33.82
N GLY A 11 -34.29 -4.91 32.82
CA GLY A 11 -33.18 -3.97 32.99
C GLY A 11 -31.81 -4.64 33.16
N GLN A 12 -31.66 -5.89 32.76
CA GLN A 12 -30.33 -6.52 32.61
C GLN A 12 -29.55 -5.81 31.51
N ARG A 13 -28.26 -5.46 31.78
CA ARG A 13 -27.36 -4.95 30.79
C ARG A 13 -26.79 -6.05 29.95
N GLU A 14 -26.66 -5.81 28.63
CA GLU A 14 -25.95 -6.68 27.72
C GLU A 14 -24.46 -6.76 28.14
N ASP A 15 -23.93 -7.97 28.16
CA ASP A 15 -22.50 -8.19 28.38
C ASP A 15 -21.77 -8.21 27.04
N LEU A 16 -21.19 -7.06 26.71
CA LEU A 16 -20.44 -6.85 25.47
C LEU A 16 -18.96 -6.61 25.81
N THR A 17 -18.10 -7.42 25.23
CA THR A 17 -16.65 -7.28 25.42
C THR A 17 -16.12 -5.97 24.86
N ASP A 18 -15.33 -5.22 25.64
CA ASP A 18 -14.73 -3.95 25.27
C ASP A 18 -13.47 -4.09 24.38
N VAL A 19 -13.34 -5.18 23.62
CA VAL A 19 -12.22 -5.46 22.75
C VAL A 19 -12.72 -5.78 21.34
N ILE A 20 -12.11 -5.14 20.32
CA ILE A 20 -12.35 -5.43 18.92
C ILE A 20 -11.14 -6.17 18.36
N TYR A 21 -11.34 -7.41 17.92
CA TYR A 21 -10.30 -8.22 17.30
C TYR A 21 -10.25 -7.98 15.81
N ASN A 22 -9.06 -7.63 15.30
CA ASN A 22 -8.82 -7.52 13.86
C ASN A 22 -8.37 -8.88 13.31
N ILE A 23 -9.17 -9.47 12.42
CA ILE A 23 -8.90 -10.75 11.78
C ILE A 23 -8.26 -10.64 10.40
N SER A 24 -8.14 -9.43 9.89
CA SER A 24 -7.57 -9.19 8.56
C SER A 24 -6.06 -8.95 8.64
N PRO A 25 -5.25 -9.46 7.69
CA PRO A 25 -3.82 -9.14 7.64
C PRO A 25 -3.62 -7.65 7.37
N THR A 26 -2.72 -7.01 8.12
CA THR A 26 -2.41 -5.58 8.02
C THR A 26 -0.99 -5.31 7.54
N GLU A 27 -0.18 -6.35 7.38
CA GLU A 27 1.22 -6.22 6.96
C GLU A 27 1.33 -5.84 5.49
N THR A 28 2.25 -4.93 5.21
CA THR A 28 2.59 -4.46 3.86
C THR A 28 4.10 -4.57 3.66
N PRO A 29 4.63 -5.79 3.48
CA PRO A 29 6.07 -6.05 3.48
C PRO A 29 6.80 -5.37 2.32
N PHE A 30 6.20 -5.32 1.14
CA PHE A 30 6.80 -4.69 -0.03
C PHE A 30 6.97 -3.17 0.19
N MET A 31 5.93 -2.46 0.58
CA MET A 31 6.00 -1.03 0.88
C MET A 31 6.99 -0.68 2.01
N SER A 32 7.19 -1.61 2.92
CA SER A 32 8.12 -1.44 4.05
C SER A 32 9.58 -1.66 3.65
N SER A 33 9.83 -2.55 2.67
CA SER A 33 11.18 -2.92 2.22
C SER A 33 11.73 -2.02 1.12
N VAL A 34 10.85 -1.41 0.31
CA VAL A 34 11.27 -0.56 -0.83
C VAL A 34 11.69 0.82 -0.38
N GLY A 35 12.79 1.32 -0.94
CA GLY A 35 13.24 2.69 -0.75
C GLY A 35 12.23 3.70 -1.29
N LYS A 36 12.16 4.88 -0.65
CA LYS A 36 11.22 5.95 -1.02
C LYS A 36 11.99 7.15 -1.56
N THR A 37 11.50 7.71 -2.64
CA THR A 37 12.01 8.95 -3.22
C THR A 37 10.87 9.92 -3.49
N LYS A 38 11.20 11.21 -3.67
CA LYS A 38 10.19 12.25 -3.94
C LYS A 38 10.09 12.46 -5.44
N ALA A 39 8.88 12.31 -5.98
CA ALA A 39 8.54 12.73 -7.34
C ALA A 39 8.01 14.18 -7.32
N THR A 40 8.48 15.04 -8.24
CA THR A 40 8.07 16.45 -8.36
C THR A 40 7.11 16.70 -9.51
N GLY A 41 6.92 15.71 -10.39
CA GLY A 41 6.01 15.78 -11.55
C GLY A 41 5.03 14.63 -11.59
N VAL A 42 4.00 14.78 -12.43
CA VAL A 42 3.02 13.72 -12.70
C VAL A 42 3.66 12.52 -13.39
N LEU A 43 4.56 12.80 -14.33
CA LEU A 43 5.38 11.79 -14.99
C LEU A 43 6.77 11.81 -14.35
N HIS A 44 7.15 10.70 -13.75
CA HIS A 44 8.47 10.48 -13.18
C HIS A 44 9.24 9.55 -14.10
N GLU A 45 10.41 10.00 -14.56
CA GLU A 45 11.21 9.29 -15.54
C GLU A 45 12.62 9.04 -15.03
N TRP A 46 13.21 7.94 -15.47
CA TRP A 46 14.59 7.55 -15.18
C TRP A 46 15.22 6.87 -16.39
N GLN A 47 16.55 6.81 -16.39
CA GLN A 47 17.27 6.09 -17.42
C GLN A 47 17.83 4.80 -16.88
N THR A 48 17.81 3.78 -17.71
CA THR A 48 18.42 2.48 -17.46
C THR A 48 19.46 2.19 -18.54
N ASP A 49 20.49 1.48 -18.16
CA ASP A 49 21.51 0.99 -19.04
C ASP A 49 21.79 -0.48 -18.75
N SER A 50 22.32 -1.18 -19.76
CA SER A 50 22.69 -2.58 -19.62
C SER A 50 24.07 -2.83 -20.20
N LEU A 51 24.86 -3.63 -19.51
CA LEU A 51 26.13 -4.09 -20.04
C LEU A 51 25.90 -5.01 -21.24
N ALA A 52 26.83 -4.98 -22.21
CA ALA A 52 26.84 -5.93 -23.29
C ALA A 52 26.99 -7.37 -22.76
N ALA A 53 26.52 -8.33 -23.53
CA ALA A 53 26.71 -9.74 -23.20
C ALA A 53 28.19 -10.09 -23.05
N VAL A 54 28.49 -11.02 -22.16
CA VAL A 54 29.86 -11.50 -21.93
C VAL A 54 30.41 -12.10 -23.21
N ASN A 55 31.55 -11.63 -23.67
CA ASN A 55 32.28 -12.16 -24.81
C ASN A 55 33.43 -13.07 -24.33
N GLY A 56 33.24 -14.38 -24.44
CA GLY A 56 34.28 -15.39 -24.11
C GLY A 56 35.43 -15.48 -25.11
N SER A 57 35.33 -14.81 -26.26
CA SER A 57 36.34 -14.81 -27.34
C SER A 57 37.04 -13.46 -27.49
N ASN A 58 37.28 -12.75 -26.38
CA ASN A 58 37.89 -11.45 -26.37
C ASN A 58 39.43 -11.45 -26.35
N ALA A 59 40.04 -12.57 -26.72
CA ALA A 59 41.52 -12.67 -26.86
C ALA A 59 41.96 -11.99 -28.18
N ALA A 60 42.91 -11.09 -28.09
CA ALA A 60 43.50 -10.42 -29.24
C ALA A 60 44.89 -10.98 -29.55
N VAL A 61 45.29 -10.99 -30.81
CA VAL A 61 46.65 -11.35 -31.23
C VAL A 61 47.58 -10.20 -30.99
N GLU A 62 48.82 -10.45 -30.58
CA GLU A 62 49.85 -9.45 -30.40
C GLU A 62 50.04 -8.67 -31.72
N GLY A 63 50.01 -7.31 -31.64
CA GLY A 63 50.11 -6.43 -32.79
C GLY A 63 48.85 -6.22 -33.61
N ALA A 64 47.71 -6.77 -33.19
CA ALA A 64 46.43 -6.52 -33.86
C ALA A 64 45.97 -5.10 -33.66
N THR A 65 45.40 -4.51 -34.72
CA THR A 65 44.76 -3.16 -34.62
C THR A 65 43.48 -3.27 -33.79
N ALA A 66 43.34 -2.38 -32.80
CA ALA A 66 42.12 -2.34 -32.00
C ALA A 66 40.91 -1.94 -32.86
N SER A 67 39.79 -2.63 -32.65
CA SER A 67 38.51 -2.25 -33.27
C SER A 67 37.66 -1.46 -32.28
N ASP A 68 36.89 -0.51 -32.84
CA ASP A 68 35.97 0.30 -32.02
C ASP A 68 34.83 -0.53 -31.44
N ALA A 69 34.50 -0.26 -30.19
CA ALA A 69 33.37 -0.88 -29.54
C ALA A 69 32.06 -0.21 -30.00
N THR A 70 31.04 -1.02 -30.28
CA THR A 70 29.68 -0.52 -30.53
C THR A 70 29.04 -0.07 -29.24
N LEU A 71 28.73 1.21 -29.12
CA LEU A 71 28.06 1.76 -27.92
C LEU A 71 26.54 1.79 -28.13
N SER A 72 25.81 1.39 -27.11
CA SER A 72 24.35 1.45 -27.08
C SER A 72 23.88 2.64 -26.24
N PRO A 73 22.84 3.39 -26.67
CA PRO A 73 22.30 4.47 -25.89
C PRO A 73 21.52 3.93 -24.68
N THR A 74 21.41 4.73 -23.62
CA THR A 74 20.57 4.44 -22.47
C THR A 74 19.09 4.41 -22.84
N THR A 75 18.29 3.62 -22.14
CA THR A 75 16.84 3.52 -22.32
C THR A 75 16.12 4.39 -21.30
N ARG A 76 15.23 5.26 -21.76
CA ARG A 76 14.38 6.11 -20.90
C ARG A 76 13.10 5.37 -20.54
N LEU A 77 12.88 5.19 -19.25
CA LEU A 77 11.68 4.61 -18.67
C LEU A 77 10.95 5.65 -17.84
N GLY A 78 9.64 5.50 -17.69
CA GLY A 78 8.86 6.42 -16.90
C GLY A 78 7.58 5.79 -16.35
N ASN A 79 7.11 6.34 -15.24
CA ASN A 79 5.83 5.98 -14.66
C ASN A 79 5.09 7.22 -14.17
N ARG A 80 3.78 7.11 -14.01
CA ARG A 80 2.92 8.20 -13.56
C ARG A 80 2.62 8.07 -12.08
N THR A 81 2.52 9.21 -11.40
CA THR A 81 2.07 9.28 -10.02
C THR A 81 0.58 9.01 -9.93
N GLN A 82 0.16 8.28 -8.89
CA GLN A 82 -1.23 7.95 -8.63
C GLN A 82 -1.67 8.58 -7.31
N ILE A 83 -2.92 9.07 -7.26
CA ILE A 83 -3.56 9.54 -6.03
C ILE A 83 -4.43 8.40 -5.51
N SER A 84 -4.15 7.94 -4.30
CA SER A 84 -4.98 6.97 -3.59
C SER A 84 -5.80 7.68 -2.53
N GLN A 85 -7.12 7.46 -2.52
CA GLN A 85 -8.05 8.14 -1.64
C GLN A 85 -9.02 7.16 -0.99
N LYS A 86 -9.29 7.37 0.30
CA LYS A 86 -10.36 6.69 1.02
C LYS A 86 -11.10 7.67 1.92
N THR A 87 -12.40 7.80 1.73
CA THR A 87 -13.23 8.76 2.45
C THR A 87 -14.05 8.06 3.52
N VAL A 88 -13.99 8.56 4.75
CA VAL A 88 -14.78 8.07 5.89
C VAL A 88 -15.81 9.13 6.26
N LYS A 89 -17.08 8.73 6.33
CA LYS A 89 -18.21 9.60 6.70
C LYS A 89 -18.89 9.05 7.96
N ILE A 90 -18.98 9.84 9.01
CA ILE A 90 -19.55 9.42 10.30
C ILE A 90 -20.54 10.47 10.76
N ALA A 91 -21.73 10.01 11.17
CA ALA A 91 -22.75 10.89 11.74
C ALA A 91 -22.34 11.39 13.14
N GLY A 92 -22.59 12.66 13.43
CA GLY A 92 -22.25 13.26 14.72
C GLY A 92 -22.97 12.59 15.90
N THR A 93 -24.19 12.12 15.69
CA THR A 93 -24.97 11.38 16.70
C THR A 93 -24.28 10.07 17.09
N LEU A 94 -23.68 9.35 16.14
CA LEU A 94 -22.93 8.13 16.41
C LEU A 94 -21.66 8.42 17.24
N GLU A 95 -21.03 9.56 17.03
CA GLU A 95 -19.85 9.94 17.81
C GLU A 95 -20.23 10.29 19.27
N ALA A 96 -21.42 10.84 19.48
CA ALA A 96 -21.89 11.29 20.81
C ALA A 96 -22.33 10.15 21.73
N VAL A 97 -22.77 9.00 21.20
CA VAL A 97 -23.22 7.85 22.02
C VAL A 97 -22.07 6.99 22.53
N ASN A 98 -22.26 6.39 23.72
CA ASN A 98 -21.29 5.45 24.27
C ASN A 98 -21.23 4.16 23.43
N LYS A 99 -20.01 3.71 23.14
CA LYS A 99 -19.72 2.54 22.31
C LYS A 99 -18.82 1.57 23.07
N ALA A 100 -19.10 0.27 22.94
CA ALA A 100 -18.21 -0.77 23.46
C ALA A 100 -16.97 -0.88 22.56
N GLY A 101 -15.81 -1.11 23.16
CA GLY A 101 -14.55 -1.37 22.47
C GLY A 101 -13.85 -0.16 21.86
N ARG A 102 -14.46 1.03 21.88
CA ARG A 102 -13.86 2.26 21.33
C ARG A 102 -14.46 3.55 21.90
N LYS A 103 -13.61 4.51 22.22
CA LYS A 103 -14.04 5.83 22.71
C LYS A 103 -14.55 6.73 21.58
N SER A 104 -13.88 6.73 20.43
CA SER A 104 -14.20 7.54 19.26
C SER A 104 -14.34 6.66 18.04
N GLU A 105 -15.51 6.73 17.39
CA GLU A 105 -15.77 6.06 16.12
C GLU A 105 -14.91 6.62 15.00
N LYS A 106 -14.77 7.95 14.96
CA LYS A 106 -13.97 8.65 13.96
C LYS A 106 -12.51 8.22 13.99
N ALA A 107 -11.91 8.18 15.17
CA ALA A 107 -10.51 7.75 15.30
C ALA A 107 -10.32 6.30 14.89
N TYR A 108 -11.22 5.42 15.30
CA TYR A 108 -11.19 4.01 14.92
C TYR A 108 -11.29 3.81 13.40
N GLN A 109 -12.28 4.43 12.76
CA GLN A 109 -12.49 4.30 11.32
C GLN A 109 -11.37 4.94 10.50
N LEU A 110 -10.78 6.04 10.99
CA LEU A 110 -9.63 6.67 10.34
C LEU A 110 -8.39 5.76 10.38
N ALA A 111 -8.12 5.15 11.52
CA ALA A 111 -7.03 4.18 11.66
C ALA A 111 -7.23 2.96 10.74
N LYS A 112 -8.46 2.43 10.69
CA LYS A 112 -8.85 1.35 9.80
C LYS A 112 -8.66 1.74 8.32
N ALA A 113 -9.18 2.88 7.90
CA ALA A 113 -9.05 3.39 6.54
C ALA A 113 -7.57 3.59 6.13
N SER A 114 -6.72 4.03 7.06
CA SER A 114 -5.29 4.18 6.83
C SER A 114 -4.60 2.83 6.57
N ALA A 115 -4.98 1.79 7.30
CA ALA A 115 -4.48 0.43 7.07
C ALA A 115 -4.97 -0.12 5.72
N GLU A 116 -6.23 0.13 5.40
CA GLU A 116 -6.83 -0.30 4.13
C GLU A 116 -6.16 0.36 2.92
N ILE A 117 -5.88 1.69 2.97
CA ILE A 117 -5.14 2.38 1.89
C ILE A 117 -3.73 1.78 1.71
N LYS A 118 -3.03 1.47 2.78
CA LYS A 118 -1.70 0.84 2.66
C LYS A 118 -1.77 -0.51 1.96
N ARG A 119 -2.78 -1.32 2.26
CA ARG A 119 -3.01 -2.60 1.57
C ARG A 119 -3.37 -2.41 0.11
N ASP A 120 -4.21 -1.43 -0.21
CA ASP A 120 -4.57 -1.10 -1.59
C ASP A 120 -3.33 -0.66 -2.39
N MET A 121 -2.46 0.16 -1.79
CA MET A 121 -1.19 0.56 -2.41
C MET A 121 -0.24 -0.62 -2.60
N GLU A 122 -0.11 -1.51 -1.62
CA GLU A 122 0.67 -2.75 -1.74
C GLU A 122 0.19 -3.60 -2.91
N TYR A 123 -1.11 -3.81 -3.01
CA TYR A 123 -1.70 -4.57 -4.11
C TYR A 123 -1.41 -3.94 -5.48
N ILE A 124 -1.56 -2.62 -5.61
CA ILE A 124 -1.30 -1.89 -6.85
C ILE A 124 0.18 -2.00 -7.25
N LEU A 125 1.10 -1.88 -6.30
CA LEU A 125 2.54 -1.97 -6.55
C LEU A 125 2.97 -3.37 -7.01
N LEU A 126 2.29 -4.41 -6.54
CA LEU A 126 2.57 -5.80 -6.92
C LEU A 126 1.79 -6.25 -8.16
N SER A 127 0.75 -5.51 -8.56
CA SER A 127 -0.01 -5.81 -9.77
C SER A 127 0.74 -5.28 -11.01
N ASN A 128 0.80 -6.08 -12.07
CA ASN A 128 1.44 -5.69 -13.33
C ASN A 128 0.50 -4.75 -14.14
N GLN A 129 0.31 -3.54 -13.65
CA GLN A 129 -0.52 -2.54 -14.31
C GLN A 129 0.33 -1.66 -15.24
N LEU A 130 -0.21 -1.42 -16.43
CA LEU A 130 0.42 -0.51 -17.39
C LEU A 130 0.27 0.95 -16.93
N ASN A 131 1.29 1.76 -17.27
CA ASN A 131 1.23 3.22 -17.13
C ASN A 131 0.09 3.78 -17.98
N ALA A 132 -0.91 4.41 -17.36
CA ALA A 132 -2.03 5.05 -18.04
C ALA A 132 -2.08 6.55 -17.73
N ALA A 133 -2.40 7.36 -18.74
CA ALA A 133 -2.73 8.76 -18.52
C ALA A 133 -4.06 8.84 -17.77
N GLY A 134 -4.15 9.74 -16.77
CA GLY A 134 -5.42 10.03 -16.13
C GLY A 134 -6.44 10.58 -17.12
N ASN A 135 -7.69 10.16 -17.00
CA ASN A 135 -8.81 10.74 -17.72
C ASN A 135 -9.48 11.80 -16.82
N ALA A 136 -9.76 12.95 -17.38
CA ALA A 136 -10.57 13.98 -16.73
C ALA A 136 -12.07 13.70 -16.90
#